data_a2560b429474db1e52e14ae36ef15996
#
_entry.id   a2560b429474db1e52e14ae36ef15996
#
_cell.length_a   1.000
_cell.length_b   1.000
_cell.length_c   1.000
_cell.angle_alpha   90.00
_cell.angle_beta   90.00
_cell.angle_gamma   90.00
#
_symmetry.space_group_name_H-M   'P 1'
#
loop_
_entity.id
_entity.type
_entity.pdbx_description
1 polymer ?
#
loop_
_entity_poly.entity_id
_entity_poly.type
_entity_poly.pdbx_seq_one_letter_code
_entity_poly.pdbx_strand_id
1 'polypeptide(L)'
;MPSIKKMTTKAGKEFYLIRASRGRGTAPLSTRWYPEESWSPRYVERELKKYAAEFERKVQAGEIISRAEQKELEQEAQREAAKIMTIHQYAEAVFMPTKTVTMSENSRYTYQGNLERWIYPAIGDLKLPDVTQAHISALLLSMQSKGKAHSTCIMVYSILNSLFKMAYMADVITRNPMDKVVRPKPRKGEVQRSDVEAYTPEEVQKILSALDQEPLKWRAVLMLLIDTGIRRGECLGLQWKDVDFKKNTITIAGNLCYTP
;
A
#
# COMPACT_ATOMS: atom_id res chain seq x y z
N MET A 1 -45.05 14.18 2.77
CA MET A 1 -45.24 13.50 1.44
C MET A 1 -43.98 13.64 0.60
N PRO A 2 -43.58 12.61 -0.10
CA PRO A 2 -42.39 12.65 -0.96
C PRO A 2 -42.61 13.67 -2.10
N SER A 3 -41.56 14.38 -2.47
CA SER A 3 -41.57 15.25 -3.65
C SER A 3 -41.25 14.41 -4.89
N ILE A 4 -42.11 14.50 -5.93
CA ILE A 4 -41.96 13.75 -7.17
C ILE A 4 -41.77 14.73 -8.32
N LYS A 5 -40.71 14.56 -9.12
CA LYS A 5 -40.43 15.39 -10.30
C LYS A 5 -40.15 14.51 -11.51
N LYS A 6 -40.94 14.74 -12.59
CA LYS A 6 -40.68 14.07 -13.88
C LYS A 6 -39.44 14.69 -14.54
N MET A 7 -38.56 13.85 -15.03
CA MET A 7 -37.30 14.24 -15.69
C MET A 7 -37.01 13.32 -16.89
N THR A 8 -36.12 13.77 -17.75
CA THR A 8 -35.69 13.04 -18.94
C THR A 8 -34.18 12.87 -18.89
N THR A 9 -33.68 11.70 -19.23
CA THR A 9 -32.24 11.44 -19.37
C THR A 9 -31.69 12.10 -20.64
N LYS A 10 -30.37 12.25 -20.75
CA LYS A 10 -29.69 12.71 -21.97
C LYS A 10 -30.02 11.87 -23.22
N ALA A 11 -30.38 10.58 -22.98
CA ALA A 11 -30.78 9.62 -24.03
C ALA A 11 -32.30 9.65 -24.33
N GLY A 12 -33.05 10.66 -23.83
CA GLY A 12 -34.49 10.82 -24.08
C GLY A 12 -35.42 9.94 -23.24
N LYS A 13 -34.91 9.08 -22.34
CA LYS A 13 -35.75 8.20 -21.50
C LYS A 13 -36.33 8.96 -20.31
N GLU A 14 -37.65 8.87 -20.11
CA GLU A 14 -38.35 9.52 -18.99
C GLU A 14 -38.15 8.75 -17.70
N PHE A 15 -38.01 9.49 -16.59
CA PHE A 15 -37.97 8.93 -15.25
C PHE A 15 -38.56 9.91 -14.22
N TYR A 16 -38.88 9.40 -13.06
CA TYR A 16 -39.37 10.21 -11.93
C TYR A 16 -38.31 10.23 -10.83
N LEU A 17 -37.90 11.43 -10.43
CA LEU A 17 -37.05 11.65 -9.27
C LEU A 17 -37.93 11.82 -8.04
N ILE A 18 -37.83 10.87 -7.12
CA ILE A 18 -38.58 10.86 -5.87
C ILE A 18 -37.64 11.28 -4.74
N ARG A 19 -38.07 12.26 -3.93
CA ARG A 19 -37.30 12.74 -2.78
C ARG A 19 -38.12 12.58 -1.50
N ALA A 20 -37.56 11.92 -0.50
CA ALA A 20 -38.14 11.73 0.82
C ALA A 20 -37.34 12.50 1.88
N SER A 21 -38.04 13.20 2.76
CA SER A 21 -37.44 13.92 3.88
C SER A 21 -37.13 12.99 5.04
N ARG A 22 -36.04 13.25 5.75
CA ARG A 22 -35.61 12.51 6.95
C ARG A 22 -35.82 13.32 8.25
N GLY A 23 -36.46 14.47 8.16
CA GLY A 23 -36.67 15.37 9.28
C GLY A 23 -35.92 16.69 9.13
N ARG A 24 -36.12 17.60 10.12
CA ARG A 24 -35.47 18.93 10.11
C ARG A 24 -33.95 18.78 10.27
N GLY A 25 -33.19 19.44 9.38
CA GLY A 25 -31.73 19.49 9.44
C GLY A 25 -31.01 18.36 8.68
N THR A 26 -31.72 17.36 8.16
CA THR A 26 -31.11 16.25 7.38
C THR A 26 -31.39 16.39 5.89
N ALA A 27 -30.38 16.12 5.07
CA ALA A 27 -30.55 16.15 3.62
C ALA A 27 -31.54 15.07 3.16
N PRO A 28 -32.49 15.39 2.25
CA PRO A 28 -33.44 14.43 1.74
C PRO A 28 -32.74 13.34 0.91
N LEU A 29 -33.22 12.11 1.02
CA LEU A 29 -32.81 11.04 0.13
C LEU A 29 -33.60 11.05 -1.15
N SER A 30 -32.97 10.65 -2.24
CA SER A 30 -33.60 10.62 -3.56
C SER A 30 -33.35 9.30 -4.28
N THR A 31 -34.37 8.84 -5.01
CA THR A 31 -34.28 7.67 -5.89
C THR A 31 -34.84 8.01 -7.26
N ARG A 32 -34.45 7.23 -8.25
CA ARG A 32 -35.00 7.31 -9.62
C ARG A 32 -35.89 6.12 -9.85
N TRP A 33 -37.09 6.40 -10.37
CA TRP A 33 -38.03 5.37 -10.76
C TRP A 33 -38.33 5.50 -12.26
N TYR A 34 -38.29 4.39 -12.98
CA TYR A 34 -38.48 4.31 -14.41
C TYR A 34 -39.77 3.55 -14.70
N PRO A 35 -40.77 4.17 -15.36
CA PRO A 35 -41.95 3.44 -15.83
C PRO A 35 -41.58 2.49 -16.97
N GLU A 36 -42.32 1.40 -17.10
CA GLU A 36 -42.24 0.55 -18.28
C GLU A 36 -42.98 1.21 -19.45
N GLU A 37 -42.43 1.09 -20.65
CA GLU A 37 -42.96 1.73 -21.85
C GLU A 37 -44.36 1.22 -22.23
N SER A 38 -44.73 0.03 -21.81
CA SER A 38 -46.05 -0.63 -22.01
C SER A 38 -47.15 -0.08 -21.10
N TRP A 39 -46.85 0.70 -20.07
CA TRP A 39 -47.81 1.09 -19.05
C TRP A 39 -48.66 2.28 -19.46
N SER A 40 -49.96 2.20 -19.18
CA SER A 40 -50.85 3.35 -19.38
C SER A 40 -50.55 4.49 -18.40
N PRO A 41 -50.80 5.77 -18.73
CA PRO A 41 -50.54 6.91 -17.85
C PRO A 41 -51.18 6.76 -16.45
N ARG A 42 -52.40 6.22 -16.39
CA ARG A 42 -53.08 5.99 -15.08
C ARG A 42 -52.44 4.90 -14.25
N TYR A 43 -51.91 3.89 -14.90
CA TYR A 43 -51.16 2.82 -14.22
C TYR A 43 -49.83 3.33 -13.67
N VAL A 44 -49.09 4.10 -14.49
CA VAL A 44 -47.85 4.77 -14.09
C VAL A 44 -48.06 5.64 -12.85
N GLU A 45 -49.12 6.46 -12.83
CA GLU A 45 -49.42 7.34 -11.69
C GLU A 45 -49.71 6.54 -10.40
N ARG A 46 -50.47 5.44 -10.51
CA ARG A 46 -50.81 4.59 -9.37
C ARG A 46 -49.57 3.90 -8.79
N GLU A 47 -48.75 3.29 -9.64
CA GLU A 47 -47.55 2.56 -9.19
C GLU A 47 -46.48 3.54 -8.68
N LEU A 48 -46.37 4.73 -9.29
CA LEU A 48 -45.48 5.79 -8.84
C LEU A 48 -45.85 6.27 -7.43
N LYS A 49 -47.13 6.51 -7.13
CA LYS A 49 -47.61 6.89 -5.80
C LYS A 49 -47.32 5.79 -4.77
N LYS A 50 -47.58 4.54 -5.13
CA LYS A 50 -47.30 3.37 -4.27
C LYS A 50 -45.81 3.26 -3.95
N TYR A 51 -44.95 3.34 -4.98
CA TYR A 51 -43.50 3.27 -4.80
C TYR A 51 -42.98 4.45 -3.99
N ALA A 52 -43.48 5.67 -4.23
CA ALA A 52 -43.07 6.85 -3.51
C ALA A 52 -43.44 6.79 -2.01
N ALA A 53 -44.63 6.26 -1.68
CA ALA A 53 -45.05 6.05 -0.28
C ALA A 53 -44.18 4.96 0.41
N GLU A 54 -43.89 3.89 -0.28
CA GLU A 54 -43.01 2.83 0.24
C GLU A 54 -41.58 3.33 0.46
N PHE A 55 -41.02 4.09 -0.49
CA PHE A 55 -39.73 4.72 -0.37
C PHE A 55 -39.65 5.69 0.83
N GLU A 56 -40.69 6.56 0.98
CA GLU A 56 -40.76 7.47 2.14
C GLU A 56 -40.80 6.69 3.45
N ARG A 57 -41.61 5.64 3.54
CA ARG A 57 -41.70 4.78 4.74
C ARG A 57 -40.32 4.16 5.06
N LYS A 58 -39.63 3.60 4.09
CA LYS A 58 -38.29 3.01 4.27
C LYS A 58 -37.25 4.05 4.71
N VAL A 59 -37.31 5.26 4.14
CA VAL A 59 -36.42 6.37 4.54
C VAL A 59 -36.71 6.82 5.97
N GLN A 60 -37.98 6.94 6.36
CA GLN A 60 -38.37 7.31 7.73
C GLN A 60 -38.05 6.23 8.75
N ALA A 61 -38.13 4.94 8.36
CA ALA A 61 -37.73 3.80 9.18
C ALA A 61 -36.22 3.63 9.30
N GLY A 62 -35.40 4.44 8.56
CA GLY A 62 -33.94 4.29 8.54
C GLY A 62 -33.43 3.07 7.77
N GLU A 63 -34.31 2.37 7.02
CA GLU A 63 -33.92 1.22 6.21
C GLU A 63 -33.09 1.60 4.97
N ILE A 64 -33.22 2.85 4.54
CA ILE A 64 -32.45 3.43 3.42
C ILE A 64 -31.64 4.60 3.96
N ILE A 65 -30.33 4.46 3.85
CA ILE A 65 -29.35 5.47 4.24
C ILE A 65 -28.68 6.08 3.01
N SER A 66 -28.08 7.25 3.14
CA SER A 66 -27.31 7.86 2.07
C SER A 66 -26.03 7.07 1.78
N ARG A 67 -25.50 7.20 0.58
CA ARG A 67 -24.24 6.56 0.21
C ARG A 67 -23.05 7.03 1.08
N ALA A 68 -23.13 8.27 1.58
CA ALA A 68 -22.13 8.80 2.52
C ALA A 68 -22.22 8.10 3.88
N GLU A 69 -23.41 8.00 4.46
CA GLU A 69 -23.64 7.29 5.74
C GLU A 69 -23.29 5.80 5.65
N GLN A 70 -23.64 5.15 4.54
CA GLN A 70 -23.26 3.75 4.33
C GLN A 70 -21.74 3.59 4.34
N LYS A 71 -21.02 4.49 3.65
CA LYS A 71 -19.56 4.49 3.64
C LYS A 71 -18.95 4.75 5.02
N GLU A 72 -19.55 5.63 5.80
CA GLU A 72 -19.12 5.90 7.19
C GLU A 72 -19.32 4.67 8.08
N LEU A 73 -20.49 4.02 8.00
CA LEU A 73 -20.76 2.79 8.74
C LEU A 73 -19.84 1.64 8.35
N GLU A 74 -19.56 1.48 7.05
CA GLU A 74 -18.59 0.49 6.55
C GLU A 74 -17.18 0.78 7.06
N GLN A 75 -16.76 2.06 7.07
CA GLN A 75 -15.46 2.46 7.60
C GLN A 75 -15.37 2.23 9.12
N GLU A 76 -16.42 2.55 9.86
CA GLU A 76 -16.47 2.33 11.30
C GLU A 76 -16.44 0.84 11.65
N ALA A 77 -17.21 0.02 10.94
CA ALA A 77 -17.17 -1.44 11.08
C ALA A 77 -15.77 -2.02 10.75
N GLN A 78 -15.10 -1.50 9.71
CA GLN A 78 -13.73 -1.90 9.38
C GLN A 78 -12.73 -1.48 10.47
N ARG A 79 -12.87 -0.28 11.05
CA ARG A 79 -12.03 0.19 12.17
C ARG A 79 -12.20 -0.69 13.40
N GLU A 80 -13.45 -1.00 13.77
CA GLU A 80 -13.72 -1.89 14.92
C GLU A 80 -13.19 -3.29 14.69
N ALA A 81 -13.39 -3.85 13.50
CA ALA A 81 -12.82 -5.15 13.13
C ALA A 81 -11.29 -5.14 13.19
N ALA A 82 -10.64 -4.06 12.74
CA ALA A 82 -9.19 -3.94 12.78
C ALA A 82 -8.64 -3.81 14.21
N LYS A 83 -9.39 -3.23 15.16
CA LYS A 83 -8.96 -3.13 16.58
C LYS A 83 -8.78 -4.48 17.25
N ILE A 84 -9.50 -5.51 16.84
CA ILE A 84 -9.37 -6.86 17.40
C ILE A 84 -8.33 -7.72 16.68
N MET A 85 -7.78 -7.25 15.56
CA MET A 85 -6.76 -7.98 14.80
C MET A 85 -5.44 -8.04 15.55
N THR A 86 -4.72 -9.16 15.39
CA THR A 86 -3.31 -9.25 15.76
C THR A 86 -2.44 -8.50 14.77
N ILE A 87 -1.15 -8.26 15.13
CA ILE A 87 -0.18 -7.64 14.21
C ILE A 87 -0.10 -8.44 12.90
N HIS A 88 -0.03 -9.78 13.01
CA HIS A 88 0.05 -10.66 11.84
C HIS A 88 -1.19 -10.48 10.95
N GLN A 89 -2.39 -10.59 11.52
CA GLN A 89 -3.64 -10.43 10.76
C GLN A 89 -3.76 -9.05 10.12
N TYR A 90 -3.40 -8.00 10.83
CA TYR A 90 -3.44 -6.63 10.30
C TYR A 90 -2.40 -6.41 9.20
N ALA A 91 -1.21 -6.98 9.35
CA ALA A 91 -0.16 -6.89 8.35
C ALA A 91 -0.59 -7.55 7.03
N GLU A 92 -1.19 -8.74 7.08
CA GLU A 92 -1.61 -9.48 5.90
C GLU A 92 -2.91 -8.91 5.27
N ALA A 93 -3.89 -8.54 6.08
CA ALA A 93 -5.20 -8.11 5.58
C ALA A 93 -5.25 -6.63 5.16
N VAL A 94 -4.45 -5.75 5.78
CA VAL A 94 -4.57 -4.29 5.61
C VAL A 94 -3.25 -3.66 5.17
N PHE A 95 -2.17 -3.88 5.94
CA PHE A 95 -0.91 -3.16 5.71
C PHE A 95 -0.24 -3.55 4.40
N MET A 96 0.00 -4.84 4.15
CA MET A 96 0.66 -5.32 2.94
C MET A 96 -0.15 -5.02 1.68
N PRO A 97 -1.47 -5.30 1.61
CA PRO A 97 -2.28 -4.93 0.44
C PRO A 97 -2.24 -3.44 0.11
N THR A 98 -2.32 -2.58 1.15
CA THR A 98 -2.25 -1.12 0.95
C THR A 98 -0.88 -0.66 0.45
N LYS A 99 0.19 -1.22 0.99
CA LYS A 99 1.57 -0.87 0.62
C LYS A 99 1.98 -1.38 -0.76
N THR A 100 1.53 -2.58 -1.14
CA THR A 100 1.92 -3.20 -2.41
C THR A 100 1.43 -2.44 -3.64
N VAL A 101 0.40 -1.61 -3.52
CA VAL A 101 -0.09 -0.75 -4.63
C VAL A 101 1.02 0.14 -5.19
N THR A 102 1.93 0.61 -4.34
CA THR A 102 3.00 1.56 -4.73
C THR A 102 4.41 0.99 -4.64
N MET A 103 4.55 -0.25 -4.16
CA MET A 103 5.86 -0.90 -3.98
C MET A 103 6.29 -1.67 -5.21
N SER A 104 7.63 -1.67 -5.47
CA SER A 104 8.24 -2.65 -6.37
C SER A 104 8.16 -4.06 -5.77
N GLU A 105 8.20 -5.09 -6.62
CA GLU A 105 8.19 -6.50 -6.18
C GLU A 105 9.34 -6.81 -5.21
N ASN A 106 10.54 -6.30 -5.46
CA ASN A 106 11.68 -6.43 -4.56
C ASN A 106 11.42 -5.85 -3.16
N SER A 107 10.77 -4.69 -3.10
CA SER A 107 10.40 -4.07 -1.84
C SER A 107 9.35 -4.91 -1.10
N ARG A 108 8.36 -5.42 -1.84
CA ARG A 108 7.33 -6.32 -1.30
C ARG A 108 7.96 -7.58 -0.70
N TYR A 109 8.86 -8.25 -1.46
CA TYR A 109 9.57 -9.43 -0.98
C TYR A 109 10.39 -9.14 0.28
N THR A 110 11.09 -8.00 0.29
CA THR A 110 11.88 -7.57 1.46
C THR A 110 11.01 -7.32 2.69
N TYR A 111 9.86 -6.66 2.51
CA TYR A 111 8.92 -6.41 3.61
C TYR A 111 8.35 -7.71 4.15
N GLN A 112 7.83 -8.57 3.26
CA GLN A 112 7.28 -9.87 3.62
C GLN A 112 8.29 -10.73 4.39
N GLY A 113 9.51 -10.87 3.86
CA GLY A 113 10.55 -11.65 4.50
C GLY A 113 10.98 -11.11 5.88
N ASN A 114 10.92 -9.79 6.11
CA ASN A 114 11.21 -9.22 7.42
C ASN A 114 10.03 -9.37 8.40
N LEU A 115 8.79 -9.29 7.91
CA LEU A 115 7.59 -9.58 8.71
C LEU A 115 7.64 -11.03 9.22
N GLU A 116 7.82 -12.00 8.34
CA GLU A 116 7.82 -13.43 8.66
C GLU A 116 9.00 -13.85 9.53
N ARG A 117 10.19 -13.32 9.26
CA ARG A 117 11.41 -13.76 9.93
C ARG A 117 11.62 -13.13 11.30
N TRP A 118 11.17 -11.89 11.49
CA TRP A 118 11.51 -11.12 12.68
C TRP A 118 10.30 -10.64 13.47
N ILE A 119 9.26 -10.13 12.79
CA ILE A 119 8.15 -9.44 13.46
C ILE A 119 7.11 -10.44 13.95
N TYR A 120 6.63 -11.32 13.07
CA TYR A 120 5.59 -12.29 13.44
C TYR A 120 6.01 -13.24 14.58
N PRO A 121 7.22 -13.83 14.59
CA PRO A 121 7.61 -14.71 15.68
C PRO A 121 7.76 -14.01 17.03
N ALA A 122 7.97 -12.69 17.04
CA ALA A 122 8.21 -11.94 18.27
C ALA A 122 6.95 -11.28 18.85
N ILE A 123 6.13 -10.69 18.00
CA ILE A 123 4.98 -9.86 18.40
C ILE A 123 3.74 -10.08 17.52
N GLY A 124 3.79 -11.02 16.56
CA GLY A 124 2.72 -11.23 15.58
C GLY A 124 1.37 -11.57 16.18
N ASP A 125 1.34 -12.31 17.28
CA ASP A 125 0.12 -12.75 17.97
C ASP A 125 -0.47 -11.70 18.90
N LEU A 126 0.26 -10.61 19.16
CA LEU A 126 -0.27 -9.52 19.99
C LEU A 126 -1.32 -8.74 19.20
N LYS A 127 -2.42 -8.37 19.88
CA LYS A 127 -3.41 -7.46 19.31
C LYS A 127 -2.81 -6.07 19.15
N LEU A 128 -3.15 -5.38 18.06
CA LEU A 128 -2.62 -4.04 17.76
C LEU A 128 -2.69 -3.05 18.93
N PRO A 129 -3.82 -2.89 19.64
CA PRO A 129 -3.92 -1.96 20.77
C PRO A 129 -3.06 -2.35 21.97
N ASP A 130 -2.72 -3.63 22.12
CA ASP A 130 -1.97 -4.17 23.25
C ASP A 130 -0.45 -4.05 23.07
N VAL A 131 -0.01 -3.66 21.87
CA VAL A 131 1.42 -3.48 21.59
C VAL A 131 1.93 -2.22 22.28
N THR A 132 3.00 -2.42 23.05
CA THR A 132 3.67 -1.34 23.77
C THR A 132 5.04 -1.03 23.18
N GLN A 133 5.59 0.14 23.50
CA GLN A 133 6.98 0.48 23.22
C GLN A 133 7.94 -0.61 23.71
N ALA A 134 7.68 -1.22 24.89
CA ALA A 134 8.54 -2.24 25.47
C ALA A 134 8.63 -3.47 24.57
N HIS A 135 7.54 -3.94 23.99
CA HIS A 135 7.51 -5.08 23.06
C HIS A 135 8.40 -4.81 21.84
N ILE A 136 8.28 -3.63 21.24
CA ILE A 136 9.06 -3.26 20.05
C ILE A 136 10.55 -3.09 20.41
N SER A 137 10.84 -2.43 21.51
CA SER A 137 12.22 -2.25 21.98
C SER A 137 12.90 -3.59 22.30
N ALA A 138 12.18 -4.53 22.92
CA ALA A 138 12.68 -5.86 23.21
C ALA A 138 13.00 -6.64 21.91
N LEU A 139 12.14 -6.56 20.90
CA LEU A 139 12.41 -7.14 19.58
C LEU A 139 13.69 -6.58 18.97
N LEU A 140 13.84 -5.25 18.89
CA LEU A 140 15.00 -4.61 18.28
C LEU A 140 16.30 -4.91 19.05
N LEU A 141 16.26 -4.90 20.38
CA LEU A 141 17.38 -5.28 21.24
C LEU A 141 17.76 -6.75 21.05
N SER A 142 16.77 -7.67 20.96
CA SER A 142 17.00 -9.08 20.67
C SER A 142 17.70 -9.29 19.32
N MET A 143 17.33 -8.54 18.30
CA MET A 143 18.00 -8.61 17.01
C MET A 143 19.45 -8.14 17.09
N GLN A 144 19.71 -7.04 17.81
CA GLN A 144 21.06 -6.52 18.03
C GLN A 144 21.92 -7.50 18.84
N SER A 145 21.39 -8.10 19.91
CA SER A 145 22.12 -9.08 20.72
C SER A 145 22.44 -10.37 19.96
N LYS A 146 21.57 -10.78 19.04
CA LYS A 146 21.81 -11.90 18.10
C LYS A 146 22.77 -11.55 16.96
N GLY A 147 23.43 -10.41 17.00
CA GLY A 147 24.43 -10.01 16.01
C GLY A 147 23.89 -9.61 14.65
N LYS A 148 22.62 -9.27 14.52
CA LYS A 148 22.07 -8.84 13.22
C LYS A 148 22.64 -7.49 12.80
N ALA A 149 22.87 -7.32 11.48
CA ALA A 149 23.41 -6.10 10.94
C ALA A 149 22.50 -4.89 11.25
N HIS A 150 23.09 -3.75 11.48
CA HIS A 150 22.39 -2.49 11.74
C HIS A 150 21.32 -2.20 10.66
N SER A 151 21.66 -2.41 9.38
CA SER A 151 20.72 -2.23 8.26
C SER A 151 19.47 -3.08 8.37
N THR A 152 19.58 -4.33 8.85
CA THR A 152 18.43 -5.22 9.09
C THR A 152 17.57 -4.71 10.25
N CYS A 153 18.19 -4.26 11.34
CA CYS A 153 17.46 -3.68 12.47
C CYS A 153 16.72 -2.40 12.07
N ILE A 154 17.34 -1.54 11.25
CA ILE A 154 16.71 -0.34 10.70
C ILE A 154 15.55 -0.68 9.76
N MET A 155 15.67 -1.73 8.95
CA MET A 155 14.57 -2.17 8.06
C MET A 155 13.35 -2.60 8.90
N VAL A 156 13.55 -3.45 9.91
CA VAL A 156 12.46 -3.88 10.81
C VAL A 156 11.85 -2.69 11.55
N TYR A 157 12.66 -1.77 12.07
CA TYR A 157 12.18 -0.53 12.68
C TYR A 157 11.31 0.28 11.71
N SER A 158 11.73 0.42 10.45
CA SER A 158 11.01 1.19 9.43
C SER A 158 9.69 0.54 9.04
N ILE A 159 9.65 -0.79 8.97
CA ILE A 159 8.41 -1.53 8.71
C ILE A 159 7.41 -1.33 9.85
N LEU A 160 7.85 -1.52 11.10
CA LEU A 160 7.01 -1.30 12.29
C LEU A 160 6.50 0.13 12.37
N ASN A 161 7.38 1.11 12.13
CA ASN A 161 6.99 2.52 12.12
C ASN A 161 5.92 2.82 11.06
N SER A 162 6.06 2.24 9.86
CA SER A 162 5.07 2.40 8.79
C SER A 162 3.74 1.72 9.13
N LEU A 163 3.77 0.51 9.72
CA LEU A 163 2.59 -0.26 10.11
C LEU A 163 1.80 0.47 11.21
N PHE A 164 2.48 0.84 12.31
CA PHE A 164 1.81 1.51 13.43
C PHE A 164 1.37 2.93 13.10
N LYS A 165 2.10 3.65 12.24
CA LYS A 165 1.66 4.95 11.73
C LYS A 165 0.38 4.80 10.91
N MET A 166 0.28 3.79 10.06
CA MET A 166 -0.94 3.51 9.28
C MET A 166 -2.11 3.16 10.20
N ALA A 167 -1.91 2.29 11.18
CA ALA A 167 -2.93 1.91 12.16
C ALA A 167 -3.42 3.11 13.00
N TYR A 168 -2.50 4.00 13.38
CA TYR A 168 -2.82 5.22 14.12
C TYR A 168 -3.62 6.21 13.26
N MET A 169 -3.20 6.45 12.02
CA MET A 169 -3.91 7.35 11.09
C MET A 169 -5.29 6.83 10.67
N ALA A 170 -5.52 5.52 10.77
CA ALA A 170 -6.81 4.89 10.51
C ALA A 170 -7.68 4.77 11.77
N ASP A 171 -7.29 5.36 12.90
CA ASP A 171 -7.96 5.30 14.21
C ASP A 171 -8.16 3.85 14.75
N VAL A 172 -7.35 2.90 14.26
CA VAL A 172 -7.34 1.52 14.77
C VAL A 172 -6.73 1.46 16.17
N ILE A 173 -5.71 2.29 16.41
CA ILE A 173 -5.05 2.45 17.72
C ILE A 173 -5.10 3.91 18.14
N THR A 174 -5.25 4.16 19.45
CA THR A 174 -5.33 5.51 20.03
C THR A 174 -3.97 6.15 20.30
N ARG A 175 -2.91 5.34 20.33
CA ARG A 175 -1.52 5.79 20.54
C ARG A 175 -0.59 5.00 19.66
N ASN A 176 0.37 5.68 19.07
CA ASN A 176 1.39 5.01 18.28
C ASN A 176 2.52 4.50 19.21
N PRO A 177 2.72 3.18 19.34
CA PRO A 177 3.76 2.63 20.21
C PRO A 177 5.19 2.97 19.74
N MET A 178 5.35 3.43 18.50
CA MET A 178 6.65 3.82 17.93
C MET A 178 7.16 5.19 18.40
N ASP A 179 6.30 6.07 18.91
CA ASP A 179 6.64 7.47 19.22
C ASP A 179 7.82 7.62 20.20
N LYS A 180 7.98 6.65 21.10
CA LYS A 180 9.06 6.65 22.10
C LYS A 180 10.12 5.55 21.85
N VAL A 181 10.01 4.80 20.75
CA VAL A 181 11.00 3.77 20.40
C VAL A 181 12.25 4.43 19.86
N VAL A 182 13.39 4.16 20.52
CA VAL A 182 14.67 4.66 20.06
C VAL A 182 15.09 3.92 18.80
N ARG A 183 15.42 4.68 17.76
CA ARG A 183 15.95 4.11 16.52
C ARG A 183 17.25 3.37 16.79
N PRO A 184 17.44 2.13 16.33
CA PRO A 184 18.68 1.38 16.49
C PRO A 184 19.89 2.19 16.00
N LYS A 185 20.97 2.18 16.79
CA LYS A 185 22.27 2.75 16.39
C LYS A 185 23.21 1.61 15.98
N PRO A 186 24.18 1.87 15.09
CA PRO A 186 25.19 0.88 14.74
C PRO A 186 26.00 0.51 16.00
N ARG A 187 26.47 -0.74 16.04
CA ARG A 187 27.35 -1.21 17.11
C ARG A 187 28.73 -0.59 16.92
N LYS A 188 29.46 -0.44 18.02
CA LYS A 188 30.87 0.01 17.98
C LYS A 188 31.68 -0.96 17.11
N GLY A 189 32.36 -0.43 16.10
CA GLY A 189 33.14 -1.23 15.12
C GLY A 189 32.34 -1.89 14.01
N GLU A 190 31.02 -1.65 13.91
CA GLU A 190 30.24 -2.10 12.76
C GLU A 190 30.51 -1.19 11.57
N VAL A 191 31.01 -1.79 10.46
CA VAL A 191 31.30 -1.09 9.21
C VAL A 191 30.04 -0.48 8.65
N GLN A 192 30.06 0.83 8.44
CA GLN A 192 28.98 1.56 7.79
C GLN A 192 29.21 1.64 6.29
N ARG A 193 28.15 1.86 5.50
CA ARG A 193 28.30 2.12 4.06
C ARG A 193 29.20 3.30 3.74
N SER A 194 29.25 4.29 4.61
CA SER A 194 30.15 5.45 4.51
C SER A 194 31.62 5.09 4.65
N ASP A 195 31.94 3.94 5.23
CA ASP A 195 33.30 3.50 5.51
C ASP A 195 33.83 2.56 4.39
N VAL A 196 33.06 2.35 3.33
CA VAL A 196 33.52 1.61 2.16
C VAL A 196 34.34 2.54 1.28
N GLU A 197 35.62 2.29 1.25
CA GLU A 197 36.56 3.02 0.37
C GLU A 197 36.38 2.58 -1.08
N ALA A 198 36.57 3.51 -2.01
CA ALA A 198 36.63 3.18 -3.43
C ALA A 198 37.97 2.43 -3.73
N TYR A 199 37.95 1.59 -4.73
CA TYR A 199 39.18 0.93 -5.19
C TYR A 199 40.20 1.97 -5.66
N THR A 200 41.45 1.77 -5.29
CA THR A 200 42.57 2.58 -5.81
C THR A 200 42.83 2.26 -7.29
N PRO A 201 43.48 3.16 -8.02
CA PRO A 201 43.87 2.88 -9.41
C PRO A 201 44.68 1.58 -9.57
N GLU A 202 45.59 1.29 -8.61
CA GLU A 202 46.41 0.06 -8.62
C GLU A 202 45.56 -1.19 -8.38
N GLU A 203 44.55 -1.13 -7.53
CA GLU A 203 43.61 -2.22 -7.33
C GLU A 203 42.75 -2.46 -8.58
N VAL A 204 42.29 -1.38 -9.22
CA VAL A 204 41.54 -1.47 -10.48
C VAL A 204 42.41 -2.13 -11.56
N GLN A 205 43.70 -1.78 -11.68
CA GLN A 205 44.62 -2.43 -12.65
C GLN A 205 44.78 -3.92 -12.37
N LYS A 206 44.89 -4.32 -11.11
CA LYS A 206 44.93 -5.74 -10.72
C LYS A 206 43.68 -6.49 -11.13
N ILE A 207 42.49 -5.86 -10.88
CA ILE A 207 41.19 -6.43 -11.28
C ILE A 207 41.17 -6.61 -12.81
N LEU A 208 41.52 -5.58 -13.59
CA LEU A 208 41.52 -5.63 -15.06
C LEU A 208 42.45 -6.70 -15.57
N SER A 209 43.66 -6.84 -15.00
CA SER A 209 44.61 -7.88 -15.37
C SER A 209 44.09 -9.30 -15.08
N ALA A 210 43.36 -9.47 -13.96
CA ALA A 210 42.76 -10.76 -13.63
C ALA A 210 41.60 -11.11 -14.59
N LEU A 211 40.87 -10.10 -15.10
CA LEU A 211 39.79 -10.32 -16.05
C LEU A 211 40.23 -10.90 -17.39
N ASP A 212 41.48 -10.76 -17.76
CA ASP A 212 42.03 -11.34 -19.00
C ASP A 212 41.97 -12.88 -19.03
N GLN A 213 41.93 -13.51 -17.85
CA GLN A 213 41.78 -14.97 -17.69
C GLN A 213 40.32 -15.43 -17.65
N GLU A 214 39.39 -14.50 -17.58
CA GLU A 214 37.96 -14.83 -17.44
C GLU A 214 37.29 -15.01 -18.81
N PRO A 215 36.21 -15.82 -18.89
CA PRO A 215 35.40 -15.94 -20.10
C PRO A 215 34.91 -14.59 -20.60
N LEU A 216 34.89 -14.39 -21.93
CA LEU A 216 34.51 -13.12 -22.59
C LEU A 216 33.24 -12.48 -22.02
N LYS A 217 32.23 -13.29 -21.68
CA LYS A 217 30.99 -12.85 -21.11
C LYS A 217 31.21 -12.08 -19.81
N TRP A 218 31.96 -12.63 -18.86
CA TRP A 218 32.22 -12.03 -17.57
C TRP A 218 33.14 -10.83 -17.67
N ARG A 219 34.18 -10.95 -18.55
CA ARG A 219 35.09 -9.83 -18.84
C ARG A 219 34.31 -8.62 -19.36
N ALA A 220 33.43 -8.80 -20.36
CA ALA A 220 32.61 -7.71 -20.90
C ALA A 220 31.70 -7.04 -19.86
N VAL A 221 31.01 -7.83 -19.03
CA VAL A 221 30.14 -7.31 -17.99
C VAL A 221 30.93 -6.52 -16.94
N LEU A 222 32.04 -7.07 -16.44
CA LEU A 222 32.84 -6.44 -15.39
C LEU A 222 33.55 -5.18 -15.87
N MET A 223 34.12 -5.22 -17.10
CA MET A 223 34.71 -4.02 -17.72
C MET A 223 33.66 -2.91 -17.88
N LEU A 224 32.46 -3.24 -18.37
CA LEU A 224 31.39 -2.26 -18.53
C LEU A 224 31.00 -1.63 -17.19
N LEU A 225 30.91 -2.44 -16.13
CA LEU A 225 30.60 -1.93 -14.78
C LEU A 225 31.70 -1.01 -14.23
N ILE A 226 32.98 -1.37 -14.46
CA ILE A 226 34.13 -0.57 -13.99
C ILE A 226 34.21 0.75 -14.75
N ASP A 227 34.11 0.70 -16.09
CA ASP A 227 34.30 1.89 -16.93
C ASP A 227 33.16 2.89 -16.84
N THR A 228 31.92 2.40 -16.65
CA THR A 228 30.72 3.27 -16.68
C THR A 228 30.13 3.56 -15.31
N GLY A 229 30.45 2.76 -14.30
CA GLY A 229 29.82 2.86 -12.97
C GLY A 229 28.32 2.57 -12.93
N ILE A 230 27.75 1.97 -13.98
CA ILE A 230 26.32 1.60 -14.01
C ILE A 230 26.03 0.52 -12.98
N ARG A 231 24.77 0.50 -12.48
CA ARG A 231 24.35 -0.53 -11.52
C ARG A 231 24.26 -1.90 -12.20
N ARG A 232 24.54 -2.97 -11.43
CA ARG A 232 24.44 -4.35 -11.93
C ARG A 232 23.11 -4.63 -12.66
N GLY A 233 21.99 -4.20 -12.12
CA GLY A 233 20.68 -4.42 -12.73
C GLY A 233 20.48 -3.63 -14.02
N GLU A 234 21.04 -2.44 -14.13
CA GLU A 234 21.07 -1.63 -15.34
C GLU A 234 21.93 -2.30 -16.42
N CYS A 235 23.12 -2.78 -16.05
CA CYS A 235 24.00 -3.53 -16.95
C CYS A 235 23.31 -4.79 -17.50
N LEU A 236 22.66 -5.58 -16.64
CA LEU A 236 21.95 -6.79 -17.05
C LEU A 236 20.67 -6.51 -17.86
N GLY A 237 20.11 -5.30 -17.73
CA GLY A 237 18.95 -4.84 -18.48
C GLY A 237 19.27 -4.26 -19.87
N LEU A 238 20.56 -4.06 -20.22
CA LEU A 238 20.96 -3.48 -21.49
C LEU A 238 20.55 -4.37 -22.67
N GLN A 239 20.09 -3.74 -23.73
CA GLN A 239 19.74 -4.35 -25.00
C GLN A 239 20.58 -3.72 -26.13
N TRP A 240 20.77 -4.42 -27.23
CA TRP A 240 21.53 -3.90 -28.37
C TRP A 240 20.98 -2.59 -28.93
N LYS A 241 19.69 -2.33 -28.83
CA LYS A 241 19.06 -1.07 -29.23
C LYS A 241 19.50 0.14 -28.39
N ASP A 242 20.02 -0.12 -27.18
CA ASP A 242 20.44 0.90 -26.22
C ASP A 242 21.91 1.31 -26.43
N VAL A 243 22.63 0.65 -27.38
CA VAL A 243 24.03 0.89 -27.69
C VAL A 243 24.16 1.58 -29.05
N ASP A 244 24.67 2.81 -29.06
CA ASP A 244 24.98 3.54 -30.30
C ASP A 244 26.48 3.55 -30.57
N PHE A 245 26.91 2.64 -31.42
CA PHE A 245 28.34 2.50 -31.83
C PHE A 245 28.87 3.70 -32.63
N LYS A 246 27.98 4.49 -33.26
CA LYS A 246 28.41 5.68 -34.02
C LYS A 246 28.73 6.84 -33.10
N LYS A 247 27.98 6.96 -32.01
CA LYS A 247 28.15 8.02 -30.99
C LYS A 247 29.00 7.57 -29.81
N ASN A 248 29.37 6.26 -29.75
CA ASN A 248 30.02 5.64 -28.59
C ASN A 248 29.27 5.89 -27.28
N THR A 249 27.94 5.71 -27.31
CA THR A 249 27.06 5.97 -26.14
C THR A 249 26.19 4.76 -25.82
N ILE A 250 25.91 4.60 -24.52
CA ILE A 250 24.97 3.61 -24.01
C ILE A 250 23.86 4.37 -23.30
N THR A 251 22.62 4.05 -23.65
CA THR A 251 21.44 4.63 -22.99
C THR A 251 20.92 3.67 -21.92
N ILE A 252 20.84 4.12 -20.67
CA ILE A 252 20.30 3.31 -19.59
C ILE A 252 18.77 3.50 -19.57
N ALA A 253 18.07 2.60 -20.24
CA ALA A 253 16.60 2.66 -20.38
C ALA A 253 15.84 1.75 -19.41
N GLY A 254 16.52 0.79 -18.77
CA GLY A 254 15.88 -0.21 -17.91
C GLY A 254 16.80 -0.77 -16.84
N ASN A 255 16.19 -1.51 -15.93
CA ASN A 255 16.86 -2.21 -14.84
C ASN A 255 16.27 -3.61 -14.72
N LEU A 256 17.10 -4.65 -14.86
CA LEU A 256 16.67 -6.03 -14.64
C LEU A 256 16.70 -6.33 -13.14
N CYS A 257 15.53 -6.56 -12.57
CA CYS A 257 15.37 -7.00 -11.19
C CYS A 257 15.09 -8.51 -11.18
N TYR A 258 15.86 -9.26 -10.41
CA TYR A 258 15.55 -10.65 -10.10
C TYR A 258 14.75 -10.68 -8.79
N THR A 259 13.54 -11.21 -8.87
CA THR A 259 12.74 -11.63 -7.71
C THR A 259 12.76 -13.15 -7.66
N PRO A 260 13.25 -13.76 -6.57
CA PRO A 260 13.28 -15.21 -6.42
C PRO A 260 11.89 -15.81 -6.32
#